data_b14910f61c6ee6789fed1af90a0feb94
#
_entry.id   b14910f61c6ee6789fed1af90a0feb94
#
_cell.length_a   1.000
_cell.length_b   1.000
_cell.length_c   1.000
_cell.angle_alpha   90.00
_cell.angle_beta   90.00
_cell.angle_gamma   90.00
#
_symmetry.space_group_name_H-M   'P 1'
#
loop_
_entity.id
_entity.type
_entity.pdbx_description
1 polymer ?
#
loop_
_entity_poly.entity_id
_entity_poly.type
_entity_poly.pdbx_seq_one_letter_code
_entity_poly.pdbx_strand_id
1 'polypeptide(L)'
;MPRLTEATKQARRRQIIDAAFTCFTAKGYTHTSMTDIIRESGLSSGSIYSHFSGKSDILRATVQQRIDMIAAAYQELDDPSPRDIMRMIFATSTVEANFTSMLRIRLEAFTVPEVQESTNTLFTTLHDIVAQSLTPWGQQYLKAKNKRKPSADELHSFVSDTADALILTFQGFMVRSALSPSTDREHLFDIALNLLPE
;
A
#
# COMPACT_ATOMS: atom_id res chain seq x y z
N MET A 1 -20.88 0.28 -34.13
CA MET A 1 -19.75 -0.39 -33.43
C MET A 1 -20.31 -1.29 -32.33
N PRO A 2 -19.87 -2.56 -32.23
CA PRO A 2 -20.33 -3.41 -31.12
C PRO A 2 -19.94 -2.78 -29.80
N ARG A 3 -20.88 -2.73 -28.84
CA ARG A 3 -20.63 -2.30 -27.47
C ARG A 3 -19.61 -3.27 -26.85
N LEU A 4 -18.50 -2.75 -26.29
CA LEU A 4 -17.56 -3.54 -25.52
C LEU A 4 -18.29 -4.22 -24.37
N THR A 5 -17.99 -5.50 -24.11
CA THR A 5 -18.51 -6.19 -22.93
C THR A 5 -17.95 -5.56 -21.65
N GLU A 6 -18.66 -5.68 -20.53
CA GLU A 6 -18.17 -5.16 -19.24
C GLU A 6 -16.83 -5.80 -18.86
N ALA A 7 -16.61 -7.09 -19.14
CA ALA A 7 -15.34 -7.77 -18.94
C ALA A 7 -14.19 -7.10 -19.73
N THR A 8 -14.46 -6.73 -21.00
CA THR A 8 -13.45 -6.05 -21.84
C THR A 8 -13.15 -4.64 -21.32
N LYS A 9 -14.16 -3.90 -20.83
CA LYS A 9 -13.96 -2.58 -20.22
C LYS A 9 -13.09 -2.69 -18.96
N GLN A 10 -13.39 -3.64 -18.08
CA GLN A 10 -12.62 -3.87 -16.85
C GLN A 10 -11.17 -4.29 -17.16
N ALA A 11 -10.96 -5.14 -18.16
CA ALA A 11 -9.62 -5.53 -18.59
C ALA A 11 -8.82 -4.32 -19.11
N ARG A 12 -9.42 -3.45 -19.93
CA ARG A 12 -8.78 -2.22 -20.41
C ARG A 12 -8.49 -1.23 -19.29
N ARG A 13 -9.44 -1.08 -18.35
CA ARG A 13 -9.25 -0.21 -17.19
C ARG A 13 -8.04 -0.67 -16.36
N ARG A 14 -7.89 -1.96 -16.08
CA ARG A 14 -6.72 -2.53 -15.42
C ARG A 14 -5.44 -2.28 -16.20
N GLN A 15 -5.42 -2.53 -17.51
CA GLN A 15 -4.27 -2.28 -18.38
C GLN A 15 -3.78 -0.83 -18.29
N ILE A 16 -4.70 0.16 -18.23
CA ILE A 16 -4.34 1.58 -18.07
C ILE A 16 -3.73 1.84 -16.69
N ILE A 17 -4.30 1.28 -15.63
CA ILE A 17 -3.81 1.43 -14.26
C ILE A 17 -2.40 0.84 -14.11
N ASP A 18 -2.17 -0.36 -14.66
CA ASP A 18 -0.87 -1.04 -14.59
C ASP A 18 0.21 -0.27 -15.38
N ALA A 19 -0.13 0.25 -16.56
CA ALA A 19 0.76 1.12 -17.34
C ALA A 19 1.09 2.42 -16.59
N ALA A 20 0.10 3.03 -15.94
CA ALA A 20 0.31 4.23 -15.15
C ALA A 20 1.19 3.95 -13.93
N PHE A 21 0.98 2.84 -13.22
CA PHE A 21 1.82 2.42 -12.11
C PHE A 21 3.29 2.25 -12.55
N THR A 22 3.54 1.59 -13.68
CA THR A 22 4.87 1.46 -14.30
C THR A 22 5.50 2.84 -14.55
N CYS A 23 4.75 3.75 -15.17
CA CYS A 23 5.24 5.11 -15.43
C CYS A 23 5.53 5.90 -14.16
N PHE A 24 4.62 5.86 -13.18
CA PHE A 24 4.78 6.59 -11.90
C PHE A 24 5.97 6.07 -11.09
N THR A 25 6.18 4.76 -11.04
CA THR A 25 7.32 4.17 -10.34
C THR A 25 8.64 4.47 -11.02
N ALA A 26 8.68 4.53 -12.36
CA ALA A 26 9.89 4.82 -13.11
C ALA A 26 10.32 6.29 -13.04
N LYS A 27 9.37 7.24 -13.16
CA LYS A 27 9.66 8.68 -13.35
C LYS A 27 9.15 9.58 -12.22
N GLY A 28 8.26 9.10 -11.36
CA GLY A 28 7.43 9.92 -10.48
C GLY A 28 6.13 10.37 -11.15
N TYR A 29 5.21 10.89 -10.36
CA TYR A 29 3.92 11.38 -10.85
C TYR A 29 4.08 12.66 -11.70
N THR A 30 4.84 13.63 -11.21
CA THR A 30 5.01 14.94 -11.87
C THR A 30 5.58 14.79 -13.27
N HIS A 31 6.60 13.94 -13.45
CA HIS A 31 7.29 13.74 -14.72
C HIS A 31 6.61 12.70 -15.64
N THR A 32 5.49 12.14 -15.24
CA THR A 32 4.70 11.25 -16.08
C THR A 32 3.61 12.04 -16.81
N SER A 33 3.59 11.97 -18.14
CA SER A 33 2.56 12.57 -18.99
C SER A 33 1.48 11.55 -19.37
N MET A 34 0.30 12.03 -19.81
CA MET A 34 -0.71 11.17 -20.40
C MET A 34 -0.19 10.43 -21.64
N THR A 35 0.70 11.05 -22.41
CA THR A 35 1.34 10.43 -23.58
C THR A 35 2.23 9.24 -23.18
N ASP A 36 2.90 9.32 -22.03
CA ASP A 36 3.68 8.19 -21.51
C ASP A 36 2.77 7.01 -21.18
N ILE A 37 1.65 7.26 -20.52
CA ILE A 37 0.67 6.22 -20.14
C ILE A 37 0.02 5.60 -21.39
N ILE A 38 -0.31 6.42 -22.40
CA ILE A 38 -0.85 5.95 -23.68
C ILE A 38 0.16 4.99 -24.34
N ARG A 39 1.43 5.39 -24.42
CA ARG A 39 2.48 4.57 -25.02
C ARG A 39 2.70 3.28 -24.24
N GLU A 40 2.78 3.33 -22.93
CA GLU A 40 3.01 2.17 -22.06
C GLU A 40 1.84 1.19 -22.09
N SER A 41 0.60 1.69 -22.12
CA SER A 41 -0.59 0.85 -22.15
C SER A 41 -0.83 0.19 -23.54
N GLY A 42 -0.25 0.71 -24.62
CA GLY A 42 -0.53 0.27 -25.99
C GLY A 42 -1.96 0.56 -26.46
N LEU A 43 -2.74 1.34 -25.71
CA LEU A 43 -4.12 1.71 -26.04
C LEU A 43 -4.17 3.06 -26.78
N SER A 44 -5.23 3.28 -27.56
CA SER A 44 -5.46 4.59 -28.16
C SER A 44 -5.82 5.64 -27.11
N SER A 45 -5.49 6.91 -27.38
CA SER A 45 -5.89 8.06 -26.53
C SER A 45 -7.39 8.06 -26.24
N GLY A 46 -8.24 7.86 -27.27
CA GLY A 46 -9.69 7.78 -27.09
C GLY A 46 -10.14 6.66 -26.17
N SER A 47 -9.43 5.51 -26.19
CA SER A 47 -9.70 4.42 -25.26
C SER A 47 -9.42 4.83 -23.82
N ILE A 48 -8.28 5.48 -23.56
CA ILE A 48 -7.92 5.92 -22.20
C ILE A 48 -8.90 6.98 -21.68
N TYR A 49 -9.20 8.01 -22.48
CA TYR A 49 -10.13 9.07 -22.08
C TYR A 49 -11.60 8.61 -21.94
N SER A 50 -11.94 7.42 -22.48
CA SER A 50 -13.25 6.82 -22.20
C SER A 50 -13.35 6.18 -20.82
N HIS A 51 -12.22 5.95 -20.13
CA HIS A 51 -12.15 5.35 -18.79
C HIS A 51 -11.75 6.34 -17.70
N PHE A 52 -10.94 7.34 -18.04
CA PHE A 52 -10.33 8.26 -17.07
C PHE A 52 -10.35 9.71 -17.61
N SER A 53 -10.69 10.65 -16.78
CA SER A 53 -10.75 12.07 -17.12
C SER A 53 -9.34 12.71 -17.25
N GLY A 54 -8.32 12.11 -16.64
CA GLY A 54 -6.95 12.60 -16.66
C GLY A 54 -6.03 11.84 -15.72
N LYS A 55 -4.80 12.36 -15.59
CA LYS A 55 -3.71 11.72 -14.83
C LYS A 55 -4.05 11.56 -13.35
N SER A 56 -4.70 12.54 -12.72
CA SER A 56 -5.08 12.46 -11.31
C SER A 56 -6.16 11.40 -11.05
N ASP A 57 -7.07 11.20 -12.00
CA ASP A 57 -8.10 10.16 -11.92
C ASP A 57 -7.46 8.76 -12.03
N ILE A 58 -6.47 8.60 -12.91
CA ILE A 58 -5.68 7.37 -13.01
C ILE A 58 -4.87 7.13 -11.72
N LEU A 59 -4.28 8.17 -11.12
CA LEU A 59 -3.55 8.04 -9.85
C LEU A 59 -4.45 7.50 -8.75
N ARG A 60 -5.65 8.08 -8.57
CA ARG A 60 -6.63 7.58 -7.58
C ARG A 60 -6.99 6.12 -7.81
N ALA A 61 -7.20 5.74 -9.08
CA ALA A 61 -7.51 4.36 -9.43
C ALA A 61 -6.33 3.41 -9.17
N THR A 62 -5.10 3.86 -9.39
CA THR A 62 -3.87 3.09 -9.08
C THR A 62 -3.74 2.86 -7.58
N VAL A 63 -3.99 3.87 -6.77
CA VAL A 63 -4.00 3.74 -5.30
C VAL A 63 -5.11 2.80 -4.84
N GLN A 64 -6.31 2.92 -5.38
CA GLN A 64 -7.43 2.03 -5.02
C GLN A 64 -7.12 0.58 -5.37
N GLN A 65 -6.58 0.30 -6.56
CA GLN A 65 -6.16 -1.06 -6.93
C GLN A 65 -5.12 -1.61 -5.96
N ARG A 66 -4.18 -0.80 -5.51
CA ARG A 66 -3.18 -1.21 -4.52
C ARG A 66 -3.80 -1.53 -3.17
N ILE A 67 -4.74 -0.72 -2.70
CA ILE A 67 -5.52 -0.97 -1.48
C ILE A 67 -6.28 -2.30 -1.59
N ASP A 68 -6.99 -2.52 -2.70
CA ASP A 68 -7.76 -3.73 -2.92
C ASP A 68 -6.89 -5.00 -2.89
N MET A 69 -5.71 -4.94 -3.51
CA MET A 69 -4.73 -6.04 -3.49
C MET A 69 -4.22 -6.34 -2.08
N ILE A 70 -3.91 -5.29 -1.31
CA ILE A 70 -3.44 -5.42 0.06
C ILE A 70 -4.57 -5.97 0.93
N ALA A 71 -5.78 -5.42 0.84
CA ALA A 71 -6.94 -5.90 1.60
C ALA A 71 -7.20 -7.39 1.35
N ALA A 72 -7.13 -7.84 0.10
CA ALA A 72 -7.27 -9.25 -0.24
C ALA A 72 -6.18 -10.12 0.42
N ALA A 73 -4.92 -9.67 0.42
CA ALA A 73 -3.83 -10.39 1.06
C ALA A 73 -4.01 -10.51 2.59
N TYR A 74 -4.58 -9.48 3.23
CA TYR A 74 -4.87 -9.54 4.68
C TYR A 74 -6.03 -10.47 5.02
N GLN A 75 -7.01 -10.63 4.12
CA GLN A 75 -8.13 -11.55 4.31
C GLN A 75 -7.72 -13.03 4.32
N GLU A 76 -6.56 -13.36 3.73
CA GLU A 76 -5.99 -14.72 3.74
C GLU A 76 -5.24 -15.05 5.05
N LEU A 77 -5.05 -14.08 5.95
CA LEU A 77 -4.40 -14.29 7.23
C LEU A 77 -5.43 -14.73 8.29
N ASP A 78 -5.08 -15.77 9.05
CA ASP A 78 -5.88 -16.26 10.16
C ASP A 78 -5.32 -15.73 11.49
N ASP A 79 -6.06 -14.87 12.19
CA ASP A 79 -5.69 -14.24 13.47
C ASP A 79 -4.22 -13.75 13.55
N PRO A 80 -3.74 -12.94 12.58
CA PRO A 80 -2.33 -12.61 12.47
C PRO A 80 -1.82 -11.80 13.67
N SER A 81 -0.62 -12.14 14.14
CA SER A 81 0.14 -11.29 15.06
C SER A 81 0.78 -10.10 14.31
N PRO A 82 1.24 -9.05 15.02
CA PRO A 82 2.00 -7.96 14.41
C PRO A 82 3.24 -8.46 13.64
N ARG A 83 3.89 -9.51 14.12
CA ARG A 83 5.04 -10.12 13.44
C ARG A 83 4.66 -10.82 12.15
N ASP A 84 3.51 -11.49 12.09
CA ASP A 84 3.02 -12.15 10.88
C ASP A 84 2.68 -11.13 9.79
N ILE A 85 2.03 -10.03 10.18
CA ILE A 85 1.78 -8.90 9.29
C ILE A 85 3.08 -8.30 8.76
N MET A 86 4.06 -8.05 9.62
CA MET A 86 5.35 -7.51 9.19
C MET A 86 6.09 -8.46 8.24
N ARG A 87 6.06 -9.79 8.50
CA ARG A 87 6.63 -10.80 7.59
C ARG A 87 5.95 -10.79 6.23
N MET A 88 4.62 -10.70 6.19
CA MET A 88 3.86 -10.62 4.94
C MET A 88 4.23 -9.35 4.15
N ILE A 89 4.27 -8.19 4.82
CA ILE A 89 4.65 -6.92 4.20
C ILE A 89 6.07 -7.00 3.62
N PHE A 90 7.00 -7.58 4.37
CA PHE A 90 8.38 -7.76 3.93
C PHE A 90 8.47 -8.69 2.73
N ALA A 91 7.85 -9.87 2.79
CA ALA A 91 7.86 -10.86 1.71
C ALA A 91 7.30 -10.29 0.40
N THR A 92 6.19 -9.53 0.48
CA THR A 92 5.58 -8.90 -0.69
C THR A 92 6.37 -7.69 -1.20
N SER A 93 7.11 -7.01 -0.33
CA SER A 93 7.89 -5.81 -0.68
C SER A 93 9.26 -6.12 -1.27
N THR A 94 9.88 -7.24 -0.92
CA THR A 94 11.23 -7.61 -1.40
C THR A 94 11.24 -8.12 -2.84
N VAL A 95 10.13 -8.67 -3.32
CA VAL A 95 10.04 -9.28 -4.66
C VAL A 95 9.97 -8.22 -5.78
N GLU A 96 9.37 -7.06 -5.51
CA GLU A 96 9.11 -6.03 -6.54
C GLU A 96 9.59 -4.62 -6.18
N ALA A 97 9.99 -4.38 -4.94
CA ALA A 97 10.12 -3.02 -4.45
C ALA A 97 11.48 -2.42 -4.72
N ASN A 98 11.53 -1.62 -5.73
CA ASN A 98 12.47 -0.51 -5.77
C ASN A 98 12.01 0.54 -4.73
N PHE A 99 12.44 0.40 -3.47
CA PHE A 99 12.09 1.35 -2.38
C PHE A 99 12.41 2.80 -2.75
N THR A 100 13.43 3.02 -3.57
CA THR A 100 13.78 4.34 -4.10
C THR A 100 12.65 4.92 -4.96
N SER A 101 12.02 4.10 -5.81
CA SER A 101 10.90 4.54 -6.64
C SER A 101 9.66 4.83 -5.82
N MET A 102 9.36 3.99 -4.83
CA MET A 102 8.24 4.23 -3.90
C MET A 102 8.47 5.51 -3.07
N LEU A 103 9.69 5.73 -2.61
CA LEU A 103 10.04 6.93 -1.84
C LEU A 103 9.95 8.18 -2.72
N ARG A 104 10.36 8.11 -4.00
CA ARG A 104 10.25 9.22 -4.95
C ARG A 104 8.81 9.71 -5.08
N ILE A 105 7.84 8.81 -5.29
CA ILE A 105 6.43 9.18 -5.38
C ILE A 105 5.95 9.81 -4.07
N ARG A 106 6.34 9.24 -2.92
CA ARG A 106 5.94 9.76 -1.60
C ARG A 106 6.51 11.15 -1.32
N LEU A 107 7.70 11.46 -1.79
CA LEU A 107 8.29 12.81 -1.65
C LEU A 107 7.50 13.86 -2.44
N GLU A 108 6.87 13.49 -3.56
CA GLU A 108 6.01 14.40 -4.32
C GLU A 108 4.73 14.79 -3.54
N ALA A 109 4.30 13.98 -2.56
CA ALA A 109 3.16 14.31 -1.71
C ALA A 109 3.36 15.59 -0.88
N PHE A 110 4.61 16.05 -0.67
CA PHE A 110 4.90 17.31 0.01
C PHE A 110 4.63 18.55 -0.87
N THR A 111 4.55 18.38 -2.17
CA THR A 111 4.47 19.51 -3.13
C THR A 111 3.32 19.39 -4.13
N VAL A 112 2.74 18.22 -4.28
CA VAL A 112 1.68 17.92 -5.26
C VAL A 112 0.39 17.49 -4.55
N PRO A 113 -0.65 18.34 -4.52
CA PRO A 113 -1.88 18.09 -3.75
C PRO A 113 -2.57 16.75 -4.08
N GLU A 114 -2.64 16.38 -5.36
CA GLU A 114 -3.27 15.11 -5.77
C GLU A 114 -2.50 13.89 -5.26
N VAL A 115 -1.17 13.98 -5.17
CA VAL A 115 -0.32 12.91 -4.62
C VAL A 115 -0.46 12.87 -3.11
N GLN A 116 -0.55 14.02 -2.45
CA GLN A 116 -0.80 14.13 -1.01
C GLN A 116 -2.13 13.47 -0.63
N GLU A 117 -3.22 13.83 -1.31
CA GLU A 117 -4.55 13.27 -1.09
C GLU A 117 -4.56 11.74 -1.27
N SER A 118 -3.97 11.27 -2.38
CA SER A 118 -3.88 9.85 -2.69
C SER A 118 -3.02 9.09 -1.68
N THR A 119 -1.92 9.68 -1.21
CA THR A 119 -1.04 9.11 -0.19
C THR A 119 -1.74 9.03 1.16
N ASN A 120 -2.46 10.10 1.55
CA ASN A 120 -3.25 10.11 2.78
C ASN A 120 -4.35 9.04 2.76
N THR A 121 -5.10 8.93 1.66
CA THR A 121 -6.11 7.87 1.47
C THR A 121 -5.49 6.48 1.64
N LEU A 122 -4.33 6.24 1.01
CA LEU A 122 -3.63 4.96 1.15
C LEU A 122 -3.30 4.65 2.61
N PHE A 123 -2.68 5.58 3.32
CA PHE A 123 -2.24 5.33 4.70
C PHE A 123 -3.40 5.17 5.67
N THR A 124 -4.45 6.00 5.57
CA THR A 124 -5.63 5.87 6.41
C THR A 124 -6.31 4.51 6.21
N THR A 125 -6.50 4.11 4.94
CA THR A 125 -7.13 2.82 4.64
C THR A 125 -6.26 1.63 5.05
N LEU A 126 -4.94 1.71 4.86
CA LEU A 126 -4.01 0.68 5.33
C LEU A 126 -4.03 0.54 6.86
N HIS A 127 -4.04 1.66 7.58
CA HIS A 127 -4.16 1.65 9.03
C HIS A 127 -5.43 0.90 9.47
N ASP A 128 -6.58 1.20 8.86
CA ASP A 128 -7.85 0.56 9.22
C ASP A 128 -7.84 -0.95 8.91
N ILE A 129 -7.29 -1.36 7.76
CA ILE A 129 -7.13 -2.77 7.39
C ILE A 129 -6.25 -3.50 8.41
N VAL A 130 -5.09 -2.93 8.76
CA VAL A 130 -4.16 -3.52 9.72
C VAL A 130 -4.79 -3.61 11.11
N ALA A 131 -5.39 -2.54 11.61
CA ALA A 131 -6.03 -2.52 12.92
C ALA A 131 -7.17 -3.54 13.02
N GLN A 132 -7.99 -3.65 11.97
CA GLN A 132 -9.05 -4.65 11.90
C GLN A 132 -8.50 -6.08 11.94
N SER A 133 -7.45 -6.37 11.17
CA SER A 133 -6.82 -7.69 11.09
C SER A 133 -6.17 -8.10 12.43
N LEU A 134 -5.68 -7.12 13.20
CA LEU A 134 -5.08 -7.35 14.51
C LEU A 134 -6.10 -7.54 15.64
N THR A 135 -7.39 -7.30 15.40
CA THR A 135 -8.40 -7.29 16.48
C THR A 135 -8.48 -8.62 17.25
N PRO A 136 -8.51 -9.82 16.60
CA PRO A 136 -8.54 -11.08 17.33
C PRO A 136 -7.30 -11.31 18.18
N TRP A 137 -6.11 -11.09 17.61
CA TRP A 137 -4.83 -11.18 18.32
C TRP A 137 -4.79 -10.20 19.50
N GLY A 138 -5.14 -8.93 19.30
CA GLY A 138 -5.13 -7.90 20.34
C GLY A 138 -6.05 -8.24 21.51
N GLN A 139 -7.22 -8.85 21.23
CA GLN A 139 -8.14 -9.32 22.27
C GLN A 139 -7.50 -10.42 23.12
N GLN A 140 -6.84 -11.40 22.49
CA GLN A 140 -6.16 -12.48 23.17
C GLN A 140 -4.96 -11.98 23.99
N TYR A 141 -4.13 -11.12 23.39
CA TYR A 141 -2.97 -10.52 24.03
C TYR A 141 -3.34 -9.71 25.27
N LEU A 142 -4.30 -8.80 25.17
CA LEU A 142 -4.75 -7.98 26.31
C LEU A 142 -5.43 -8.80 27.39
N LYS A 143 -6.20 -9.84 27.03
CA LYS A 143 -6.81 -10.78 27.98
C LYS A 143 -5.75 -11.53 28.79
N ALA A 144 -4.70 -12.01 28.14
CA ALA A 144 -3.59 -12.69 28.80
C ALA A 144 -2.81 -11.75 29.72
N LYS A 145 -2.48 -10.55 29.23
CA LYS A 145 -1.72 -9.53 29.95
C LYS A 145 -2.44 -9.00 31.18
N ASN A 146 -3.71 -8.63 31.03
CA ASN A 146 -4.50 -7.97 32.09
C ASN A 146 -5.29 -8.95 32.94
N LYS A 147 -5.30 -10.25 32.61
CA LYS A 147 -6.10 -11.32 33.27
C LYS A 147 -7.60 -11.01 33.32
N ARG A 148 -8.10 -10.19 32.39
CA ARG A 148 -9.52 -9.85 32.21
C ARG A 148 -9.81 -9.56 30.73
N LYS A 149 -11.09 -9.63 30.36
CA LYS A 149 -11.50 -9.22 28.99
C LYS A 149 -11.29 -7.69 28.83
N PRO A 150 -10.63 -7.22 27.76
CA PRO A 150 -10.51 -5.78 27.50
C PRO A 150 -11.88 -5.17 27.18
N SER A 151 -12.05 -3.87 27.48
CA SER A 151 -13.18 -3.10 26.95
C SER A 151 -13.03 -2.87 25.45
N ALA A 152 -14.10 -2.44 24.78
CA ALA A 152 -14.07 -2.13 23.34
C ALA A 152 -13.07 -0.99 23.06
N ASP A 153 -13.09 0.08 23.88
CA ASP A 153 -12.22 1.24 23.72
C ASP A 153 -10.73 0.87 23.96
N GLU A 154 -10.46 0.05 25.00
CA GLU A 154 -9.11 -0.44 25.30
C GLU A 154 -8.55 -1.28 24.15
N LEU A 155 -9.38 -2.16 23.59
CA LEU A 155 -9.00 -2.98 22.43
C LEU A 155 -8.78 -2.12 21.19
N HIS A 156 -9.70 -1.21 20.89
CA HIS A 156 -9.61 -0.33 19.73
C HIS A 156 -8.33 0.53 19.77
N SER A 157 -8.07 1.21 20.91
CA SER A 157 -6.85 2.00 21.08
C SER A 157 -5.60 1.15 20.90
N PHE A 158 -5.56 -0.04 21.50
CA PHE A 158 -4.40 -0.91 21.45
C PHE A 158 -4.08 -1.41 20.03
N VAL A 159 -5.09 -1.84 19.25
CA VAL A 159 -4.85 -2.32 17.89
C VAL A 159 -4.55 -1.17 16.94
N SER A 160 -5.14 0.02 17.14
CA SER A 160 -4.83 1.24 16.41
C SER A 160 -3.37 1.66 16.61
N ASP A 161 -2.91 1.76 17.85
CA ASP A 161 -1.52 2.11 18.19
C ASP A 161 -0.54 1.07 17.63
N THR A 162 -0.93 -0.22 17.64
CA THR A 162 -0.12 -1.31 17.08
C THR A 162 -0.05 -1.21 15.55
N ALA A 163 -1.14 -0.85 14.88
CA ALA A 163 -1.16 -0.62 13.44
C ALA A 163 -0.27 0.56 13.05
N ASP A 164 -0.33 1.66 13.78
CA ASP A 164 0.57 2.80 13.58
C ASP A 164 2.04 2.40 13.79
N ALA A 165 2.35 1.63 14.82
CA ALA A 165 3.72 1.16 15.08
C ALA A 165 4.24 0.28 13.92
N LEU A 166 3.42 -0.59 13.34
CA LEU A 166 3.76 -1.39 12.18
C LEU A 166 4.05 -0.53 10.95
N ILE A 167 3.17 0.44 10.67
CA ILE A 167 3.30 1.35 9.53
C ILE A 167 4.58 2.19 9.67
N LEU A 168 4.84 2.77 10.84
CA LEU A 168 6.04 3.56 11.13
C LEU A 168 7.30 2.71 11.00
N THR A 169 7.30 1.48 11.52
CA THR A 169 8.43 0.56 11.44
C THR A 169 8.74 0.21 9.99
N PHE A 170 7.73 -0.11 9.19
CA PHE A 170 7.91 -0.40 7.77
C PHE A 170 8.37 0.83 6.98
N GLN A 171 7.84 2.01 7.26
CA GLN A 171 8.30 3.25 6.62
C GLN A 171 9.76 3.54 6.93
N GLY A 172 10.18 3.40 8.20
CA GLY A 172 11.57 3.54 8.60
C GLY A 172 12.50 2.55 7.91
N PHE A 173 12.08 1.28 7.85
CA PHE A 173 12.78 0.23 7.11
C PHE A 173 12.93 0.57 5.62
N MET A 174 11.86 1.02 4.97
CA MET A 174 11.85 1.38 3.55
C MET A 174 12.80 2.57 3.28
N VAL A 175 12.73 3.63 4.09
CA VAL A 175 13.60 4.80 3.95
C VAL A 175 15.06 4.41 4.14
N ARG A 176 15.37 3.65 5.18
CA ARG A 176 16.73 3.17 5.46
C ARG A 176 17.27 2.33 4.30
N SER A 177 16.48 1.41 3.78
CA SER A 177 16.84 0.55 2.66
C SER A 177 17.05 1.30 1.35
N ALA A 178 16.29 2.38 1.11
CA ALA A 178 16.43 3.22 -0.06
C ALA A 178 17.68 4.12 -0.01
N LEU A 179 17.99 4.68 1.16
CA LEU A 179 19.09 5.61 1.34
C LEU A 179 20.46 4.94 1.55
N SER A 180 20.49 3.67 1.95
CA SER A 180 21.71 2.92 2.24
C SER A 180 21.69 1.56 1.54
N PRO A 181 21.98 1.49 0.22
CA PRO A 181 21.88 0.24 -0.55
C PRO A 181 22.80 -0.90 -0.05
N SER A 182 23.87 -0.55 0.65
CA SER A 182 24.80 -1.52 1.26
C SER A 182 24.31 -2.08 2.60
N THR A 183 23.16 -1.65 3.09
CA THR A 183 22.61 -2.15 4.35
C THR A 183 22.09 -3.57 4.19
N ASP A 184 22.46 -4.42 5.14
CA ASP A 184 21.88 -5.75 5.27
C ASP A 184 20.40 -5.63 5.64
N ARG A 185 19.55 -5.87 4.64
CA ARG A 185 18.10 -5.74 4.78
C ARG A 185 17.49 -6.83 5.65
N GLU A 186 18.07 -8.04 5.64
CA GLU A 186 17.61 -9.14 6.48
C GLU A 186 17.86 -8.82 7.94
N HIS A 187 19.05 -8.34 8.27
CA HIS A 187 19.38 -7.90 9.63
C HIS A 187 18.47 -6.74 10.09
N LEU A 188 18.21 -5.74 9.24
CA LEU A 188 17.28 -4.65 9.58
C LEU A 188 15.86 -5.16 9.82
N PHE A 189 15.44 -6.14 9.05
CA PHE A 189 14.13 -6.74 9.20
C PHE A 189 14.02 -7.52 10.52
N ASP A 190 15.04 -8.26 10.90
CA ASP A 190 15.08 -8.94 12.19
C ASP A 190 15.00 -7.95 13.36
N ILE A 191 15.70 -6.81 13.26
CA ILE A 191 15.54 -5.72 14.25
C ILE A 191 14.11 -5.23 14.29
N ALA A 192 13.50 -4.97 13.14
CA ALA A 192 12.11 -4.49 13.07
C ALA A 192 11.13 -5.50 13.70
N LEU A 193 11.31 -6.81 13.44
CA LEU A 193 10.48 -7.85 14.05
C LEU A 193 10.63 -7.90 15.58
N ASN A 194 11.84 -7.68 16.10
CA ASN A 194 12.10 -7.73 17.53
C ASN A 194 11.54 -6.53 18.30
N LEU A 195 11.17 -5.45 17.62
CA LEU A 195 10.48 -4.31 18.22
C LEU A 195 8.96 -4.54 18.40
N LEU A 196 8.42 -5.54 17.72
CA LEU A 196 6.98 -5.83 17.73
C LEU A 196 6.62 -6.86 18.81
N PRO A 197 5.44 -6.75 19.42
CA PRO A 197 4.94 -7.77 20.36
C PRO A 197 4.75 -9.12 19.67
N GLU A 198 4.89 -10.18 20.47
CA GLU A 198 4.67 -11.57 20.04
C GLU A 198 3.19 -11.91 19.97
#